data_492cb23797a63c3740ed8fa1f89933fc
#
_entry.id   492cb23797a63c3740ed8fa1f89933fc
#
_cell.length_a   1.000
_cell.length_b   1.000
_cell.length_c   1.000
_cell.angle_alpha   90.00
_cell.angle_beta   90.00
_cell.angle_gamma   90.00
#
_symmetry.space_group_name_H-M   'P 1'
#
loop_
_entity.id
_entity.type
_entity.pdbx_description
1 polymer ?
#
loop_
_entity_poly.entity_id
_entity_poly.type
_entity_poly.pdbx_seq_one_letter_code
_entity_poly.pdbx_strand_id
1 'polypeptide(L)'
;MPISQWPPLRVPPGAMGWVLPQFEQVSPMQVLVFALLGLIIGSFVNVLIHRLPLMILRADMASDHSSDVSTTSSAEPCLGLSTPPSHCPLCEHRLHWYELIPVLSYLSSFARCRHCKGRIAWRYPFIEITTSLLFTLCLFQFGWTLQALMACFFTAALLALAWIDAETFLLPDVITQALLWVGLIGSAMSLTPIPLIQALSGAVLGYSILWAVSWIFATWRGKEGMGQGDLKLLAALGAWVGVWSLLPLLLMASVSGLIFGVIQKMRGQLGDNGHFAFGPFLALSGFACFFLGISMGV
;
A
#
# COMPACT_ATOMS: atom_id res chain seq x y z
N MET A 1 42.86 16.38 21.98
CA MET A 1 42.25 15.26 22.71
C MET A 1 42.36 14.05 21.81
N PRO A 2 42.95 12.95 22.26
CA PRO A 2 43.09 11.74 21.43
C PRO A 2 41.76 11.02 21.30
N ILE A 3 41.52 10.48 20.10
CA ILE A 3 40.28 9.79 19.66
C ILE A 3 39.92 8.54 20.55
N SER A 4 40.84 8.09 21.40
CA SER A 4 40.68 6.95 22.30
C SER A 4 39.81 7.21 23.54
N GLN A 5 39.30 8.41 23.75
CA GLN A 5 38.47 8.77 24.92
C GLN A 5 36.99 8.98 24.62
N TRP A 6 36.54 8.69 23.39
CA TRP A 6 35.10 8.70 23.11
C TRP A 6 34.47 7.45 23.71
N PRO A 7 33.39 7.59 24.53
CA PRO A 7 32.67 6.42 25.01
C PRO A 7 32.13 5.67 23.78
N PRO A 8 32.19 4.31 23.79
CA PRO A 8 31.61 3.53 22.70
C PRO A 8 30.15 3.92 22.56
N LEU A 9 29.74 4.26 21.32
CA LEU A 9 28.35 4.58 20.96
C LEU A 9 27.49 3.42 21.49
N ARG A 10 26.79 3.66 22.58
CA ARG A 10 25.77 2.73 23.09
C ARG A 10 24.62 2.78 22.08
N VAL A 11 24.62 1.87 21.14
CA VAL A 11 23.45 1.55 20.33
C VAL A 11 22.35 1.14 21.33
N PRO A 12 21.22 1.85 21.39
CA PRO A 12 20.14 1.46 22.31
C PRO A 12 19.75 0.02 21.99
N PRO A 13 19.47 -0.84 23.00
CA PRO A 13 19.19 -2.26 22.83
C PRO A 13 17.89 -2.56 22.04
N GLY A 14 17.31 -1.60 21.35
CA GLY A 14 16.17 -1.75 20.45
C GLY A 14 16.49 -1.58 18.96
N ALA A 15 17.61 -0.94 18.60
CA ALA A 15 17.88 -0.60 17.19
C ALA A 15 18.46 -1.79 16.37
N MET A 16 18.98 -2.79 17.02
CA MET A 16 19.61 -3.96 16.36
C MET A 16 18.71 -5.22 16.32
N GLY A 17 17.60 -5.20 17.03
CA GLY A 17 16.67 -6.34 17.12
C GLY A 17 15.83 -6.61 15.86
N TRP A 18 15.89 -5.73 14.87
CA TRP A 18 15.08 -5.83 13.65
C TRP A 18 15.78 -6.55 12.50
N VAL A 19 17.09 -6.75 12.58
CA VAL A 19 17.91 -7.19 11.43
C VAL A 19 18.13 -8.70 11.37
N LEU A 20 17.84 -9.42 12.44
CA LEU A 20 18.01 -10.87 12.43
C LEU A 20 16.66 -11.59 12.30
N PRO A 21 16.36 -12.16 11.13
CA PRO A 21 15.15 -12.94 10.97
C PRO A 21 15.14 -14.13 11.94
N GLN A 22 14.02 -14.33 12.65
CA GLN A 22 13.86 -15.36 13.67
C GLN A 22 13.56 -16.74 13.05
N PHE A 23 14.37 -17.16 12.06
CA PHE A 23 14.13 -18.39 11.30
C PHE A 23 14.10 -19.66 12.17
N GLU A 24 14.82 -19.68 13.28
CA GLU A 24 14.94 -20.89 14.13
C GLU A 24 13.72 -21.15 15.04
N GLN A 25 12.83 -20.17 15.22
CA GLN A 25 11.71 -20.27 16.16
C GLN A 25 10.33 -20.42 15.50
N VAL A 26 10.27 -20.40 14.17
CA VAL A 26 9.00 -20.44 13.45
C VAL A 26 8.60 -21.86 13.11
N SER A 27 7.47 -22.32 13.64
CA SER A 27 6.95 -23.65 13.32
C SER A 27 6.29 -23.71 11.93
N PRO A 28 6.32 -24.86 11.23
CA PRO A 28 5.64 -25.02 9.94
C PRO A 28 4.14 -24.68 10.00
N MET A 29 3.49 -24.91 11.15
CA MET A 29 2.09 -24.57 11.37
C MET A 29 1.86 -23.05 11.31
N GLN A 30 2.75 -22.27 11.91
CA GLN A 30 2.68 -20.79 11.90
C GLN A 30 2.85 -20.25 10.47
N VAL A 31 3.80 -20.82 9.71
CA VAL A 31 4.00 -20.48 8.30
C VAL A 31 2.72 -20.76 7.51
N LEU A 32 2.12 -21.91 7.69
CA LEU A 32 0.87 -22.27 7.03
C LEU A 32 -0.26 -21.28 7.38
N VAL A 33 -0.41 -20.93 8.65
CA VAL A 33 -1.44 -19.97 9.11
C VAL A 33 -1.25 -18.60 8.47
N PHE A 34 -0.03 -18.05 8.46
CA PHE A 34 0.24 -16.74 7.85
C PHE A 34 0.10 -16.76 6.33
N ALA A 35 0.53 -17.85 5.69
CA ALA A 35 0.35 -18.02 4.25
C ALA A 35 -1.13 -18.08 3.86
N LEU A 36 -1.94 -18.85 4.58
CA LEU A 36 -3.39 -18.93 4.34
C LEU A 36 -4.07 -17.58 4.64
N LEU A 37 -3.72 -16.93 5.73
CA LEU A 37 -4.22 -15.59 6.05
C LEU A 37 -3.88 -14.60 4.94
N GLY A 38 -2.65 -14.64 4.44
CA GLY A 38 -2.20 -13.81 3.33
C GLY A 38 -2.96 -14.07 2.03
N LEU A 39 -3.30 -15.32 1.71
CA LEU A 39 -4.14 -15.66 0.56
C LEU A 39 -5.55 -15.07 0.70
N ILE A 40 -6.18 -15.22 1.87
CA ILE A 40 -7.54 -14.71 2.15
C ILE A 40 -7.55 -13.18 2.07
N ILE A 41 -6.60 -12.52 2.74
CA ILE A 41 -6.48 -11.05 2.70
C ILE A 41 -6.13 -10.57 1.29
N GLY A 42 -5.28 -11.29 0.54
CA GLY A 42 -4.96 -10.97 -0.86
C GLY A 42 -6.18 -11.00 -1.78
N SER A 43 -7.08 -11.98 -1.58
CA SER A 43 -8.36 -12.01 -2.28
C SER A 43 -9.23 -10.80 -1.94
N PHE A 44 -9.26 -10.38 -0.67
CA PHE A 44 -9.95 -9.14 -0.26
C PHE A 44 -9.28 -7.88 -0.83
N VAL A 45 -7.96 -7.82 -0.88
CA VAL A 45 -7.19 -6.73 -1.53
C VAL A 45 -7.59 -6.59 -2.99
N ASN A 46 -7.79 -7.68 -3.72
CA ASN A 46 -8.33 -7.64 -5.09
C ASN A 46 -9.70 -6.96 -5.17
N VAL A 47 -10.58 -7.20 -4.20
CA VAL A 47 -11.89 -6.54 -4.12
C VAL A 47 -11.71 -5.04 -3.88
N LEU A 48 -10.82 -4.64 -2.96
CA LEU A 48 -10.52 -3.23 -2.70
C LEU A 48 -9.99 -2.53 -3.95
N ILE A 49 -9.01 -3.12 -4.62
CA ILE A 49 -8.39 -2.55 -5.84
C ILE A 49 -9.44 -2.29 -6.92
N HIS A 50 -10.39 -3.19 -7.09
CA HIS A 50 -11.41 -3.06 -8.13
C HIS A 50 -12.58 -2.15 -7.74
N ARG A 51 -13.11 -2.28 -6.52
CA ARG A 51 -14.37 -1.61 -6.13
C ARG A 51 -14.17 -0.22 -5.55
N LEU A 52 -13.10 -0.01 -4.78
CA LEU A 52 -12.94 1.25 -4.06
C LEU A 52 -12.79 2.46 -5.00
N PRO A 53 -11.99 2.42 -6.08
CA PRO A 53 -11.93 3.52 -7.04
C PRO A 53 -13.29 3.79 -7.71
N LEU A 54 -14.03 2.72 -8.07
CA LEU A 54 -15.35 2.86 -8.68
C LEU A 54 -16.37 3.51 -7.74
N MET A 55 -16.30 3.19 -6.44
CA MET A 55 -17.16 3.81 -5.42
C MET A 55 -16.84 5.31 -5.26
N ILE A 56 -15.56 5.67 -5.26
CA ILE A 56 -15.13 7.08 -5.16
C ILE A 56 -15.59 7.86 -6.39
N LEU A 57 -15.30 7.37 -7.59
CA LEU A 57 -15.70 8.05 -8.83
C LEU A 57 -17.21 8.23 -8.95
N ARG A 58 -18.02 7.25 -8.50
CA ARG A 58 -19.48 7.38 -8.48
C ARG A 58 -19.96 8.40 -7.44
N ALA A 59 -19.30 8.46 -6.27
CA ALA A 59 -19.63 9.44 -5.24
C ALA A 59 -19.35 10.86 -5.73
N ASP A 60 -18.23 11.08 -6.43
CA ASP A 60 -17.87 12.38 -7.00
C ASP A 60 -18.87 12.82 -8.07
N MET A 61 -19.25 11.92 -9.00
CA MET A 61 -20.28 12.21 -10.02
C MET A 61 -21.64 12.54 -9.41
N ALA A 62 -22.03 11.85 -8.32
CA ALA A 62 -23.30 12.12 -7.64
C ALA A 62 -23.30 13.47 -6.94
N SER A 63 -22.16 13.95 -6.45
CA SER A 63 -22.03 15.27 -5.83
C SER A 63 -22.17 16.41 -6.85
N ASP A 64 -21.64 16.24 -8.07
CA ASP A 64 -21.69 17.25 -9.13
C ASP A 64 -23.11 17.41 -9.72
N HIS A 65 -23.90 16.33 -9.74
CA HIS A 65 -25.28 16.36 -10.25
C HIS A 65 -26.34 16.83 -9.25
N SER A 66 -25.99 17.04 -7.98
CA SER A 66 -26.94 17.51 -6.96
C SER A 66 -27.34 19.00 -7.09
N SER A 67 -26.76 19.75 -8.03
CA SER A 67 -27.09 21.16 -8.30
C SER A 67 -28.16 21.38 -9.36
N ASP A 68 -28.55 20.38 -10.16
CA ASP A 68 -29.57 20.52 -11.20
C ASP A 68 -30.56 19.35 -11.24
N VAL A 69 -31.78 19.68 -10.85
CA VAL A 69 -33.08 19.09 -11.27
C VAL A 69 -33.40 17.64 -10.92
N SER A 70 -34.44 17.52 -10.08
CA SER A 70 -35.43 16.45 -9.96
C SER A 70 -35.75 15.70 -11.28
N THR A 71 -34.95 14.70 -11.62
CA THR A 71 -35.36 13.64 -12.54
C THR A 71 -35.19 12.29 -11.84
N THR A 72 -36.31 11.59 -11.77
CA THR A 72 -36.45 10.19 -11.34
C THR A 72 -35.42 9.30 -12.00
N SER A 73 -34.22 9.22 -11.42
CA SER A 73 -33.25 8.21 -11.82
C SER A 73 -33.58 6.92 -11.09
N SER A 74 -33.91 5.88 -11.86
CA SER A 74 -33.95 4.49 -11.43
C SER A 74 -32.78 4.24 -10.50
N ALA A 75 -33.06 3.86 -9.25
CA ALA A 75 -32.06 3.61 -8.21
C ALA A 75 -31.10 2.51 -8.70
N GLU A 76 -29.96 2.93 -9.26
CA GLU A 76 -28.88 1.99 -9.50
C GLU A 76 -28.46 1.37 -8.16
N PRO A 77 -28.24 0.05 -8.10
CA PRO A 77 -27.89 -0.63 -6.87
C PRO A 77 -26.62 -0.02 -6.29
N CYS A 78 -26.71 0.42 -5.03
CA CYS A 78 -25.57 1.01 -4.32
C CYS A 78 -24.35 0.07 -4.39
N LEU A 79 -23.30 0.52 -5.06
CA LEU A 79 -22.04 -0.22 -5.14
C LEU A 79 -21.37 -0.18 -3.77
N GLY A 80 -21.29 -1.33 -3.10
CA GLY A 80 -20.58 -1.50 -1.84
C GLY A 80 -19.42 -2.49 -1.98
N LEU A 81 -18.64 -2.65 -0.91
CA LEU A 81 -17.56 -3.66 -0.90
C LEU A 81 -18.08 -5.09 -0.98
N SER A 82 -19.28 -5.36 -0.43
CA SER A 82 -19.91 -6.68 -0.42
C SER A 82 -21.06 -6.83 -1.42
N THR A 83 -21.62 -5.72 -1.91
CA THR A 83 -22.77 -5.69 -2.83
C THR A 83 -22.44 -4.90 -4.10
N PRO A 84 -22.81 -5.39 -5.28
CA PRO A 84 -23.34 -6.72 -5.61
C PRO A 84 -22.33 -7.85 -5.39
N PRO A 85 -22.75 -9.13 -5.29
CA PRO A 85 -21.82 -10.25 -5.15
C PRO A 85 -20.84 -10.34 -6.33
N SER A 86 -19.70 -11.00 -6.12
CA SER A 86 -18.68 -11.18 -7.15
C SER A 86 -19.26 -11.92 -8.37
N HIS A 87 -19.01 -11.41 -9.56
CA HIS A 87 -19.52 -11.94 -10.82
C HIS A 87 -18.45 -11.91 -11.91
N CYS A 88 -18.59 -12.69 -12.93
CA CYS A 88 -17.72 -12.68 -14.08
C CYS A 88 -17.96 -11.40 -14.90
N PRO A 89 -16.91 -10.61 -15.25
CA PRO A 89 -17.09 -9.36 -16.00
C PRO A 89 -17.56 -9.56 -17.43
N LEU A 90 -17.48 -10.79 -17.99
CA LEU A 90 -17.86 -11.08 -19.37
C LEU A 90 -19.27 -11.62 -19.51
N CYS A 91 -19.77 -12.41 -18.56
CA CYS A 91 -21.08 -13.07 -18.66
C CYS A 91 -21.99 -12.77 -17.47
N GLU A 92 -21.54 -11.90 -16.53
CA GLU A 92 -22.28 -11.47 -15.34
C GLU A 92 -22.73 -12.63 -14.41
N HIS A 93 -22.30 -13.86 -14.71
CA HIS A 93 -22.61 -15.02 -13.87
C HIS A 93 -22.03 -14.81 -12.46
N ARG A 94 -22.87 -14.97 -11.45
CA ARG A 94 -22.49 -14.85 -10.04
C ARG A 94 -21.54 -15.97 -9.66
N LEU A 95 -20.40 -15.62 -9.05
CA LEU A 95 -19.42 -16.58 -8.59
C LEU A 95 -19.88 -17.26 -7.29
N HIS A 96 -19.70 -18.58 -7.22
CA HIS A 96 -19.93 -19.35 -6.02
C HIS A 96 -18.75 -19.20 -5.05
N TRP A 97 -18.97 -19.47 -3.75
CA TRP A 97 -17.96 -19.33 -2.71
C TRP A 97 -16.68 -20.16 -2.99
N TYR A 98 -16.82 -21.37 -3.59
CA TYR A 98 -15.67 -22.21 -3.95
C TYR A 98 -14.86 -21.66 -5.15
N GLU A 99 -15.44 -20.79 -5.95
CA GLU A 99 -14.77 -20.10 -7.05
C GLU A 99 -14.01 -18.86 -6.55
N LEU A 100 -14.21 -18.48 -5.28
CA LEU A 100 -13.52 -17.40 -4.60
C LEU A 100 -12.34 -17.89 -3.75
N ILE A 101 -12.09 -19.23 -3.71
CA ILE A 101 -10.92 -19.76 -2.99
C ILE A 101 -9.65 -19.28 -3.68
N PRO A 102 -8.78 -18.51 -2.96
CA PRO A 102 -7.62 -17.89 -3.55
C PRO A 102 -6.70 -18.92 -4.23
N VAL A 103 -6.13 -18.55 -5.37
CA VAL A 103 -5.20 -19.36 -6.18
C VAL A 103 -5.77 -20.69 -6.63
N LEU A 104 -6.42 -21.47 -5.75
CA LEU A 104 -6.95 -22.80 -6.06
C LEU A 104 -8.07 -22.73 -7.11
N SER A 105 -8.94 -21.73 -7.03
CA SER A 105 -10.00 -21.56 -8.03
C SER A 105 -9.44 -21.23 -9.41
N TYR A 106 -8.41 -20.39 -9.45
CA TYR A 106 -7.71 -20.02 -10.68
C TYR A 106 -7.02 -21.24 -11.34
N LEU A 107 -6.33 -22.06 -10.55
CA LEU A 107 -5.66 -23.27 -11.03
C LEU A 107 -6.69 -24.32 -11.50
N SER A 108 -7.73 -24.57 -10.69
CA SER A 108 -8.76 -25.59 -11.01
C SER A 108 -9.62 -25.23 -12.23
N SER A 109 -9.75 -23.93 -12.52
CA SER A 109 -10.48 -23.43 -13.69
C SER A 109 -9.60 -23.20 -14.92
N PHE A 110 -8.30 -23.49 -14.84
CA PHE A 110 -7.31 -23.21 -15.91
C PHE A 110 -7.35 -21.75 -16.37
N ALA A 111 -7.45 -20.82 -15.41
CA ALA A 111 -7.52 -19.38 -15.67
C ALA A 111 -8.73 -18.96 -16.53
N ARG A 112 -9.82 -19.70 -16.51
CA ARG A 112 -11.02 -19.45 -17.33
C ARG A 112 -12.27 -19.50 -16.49
N CYS A 113 -13.25 -18.65 -16.82
CA CYS A 113 -14.58 -18.73 -16.23
C CYS A 113 -15.22 -20.10 -16.53
N ARG A 114 -15.80 -20.74 -15.53
CA ARG A 114 -16.45 -22.06 -15.72
C ARG A 114 -17.68 -21.99 -16.62
N HIS A 115 -18.34 -20.83 -16.67
CA HIS A 115 -19.57 -20.63 -17.45
C HIS A 115 -19.28 -20.20 -18.91
N CYS A 116 -18.61 -19.06 -19.11
CA CYS A 116 -18.38 -18.50 -20.46
C CYS A 116 -17.00 -18.85 -21.06
N LYS A 117 -16.12 -19.54 -20.32
CA LYS A 117 -14.74 -19.87 -20.73
C LYS A 117 -13.83 -18.65 -20.98
N GLY A 118 -14.29 -17.44 -20.68
CA GLY A 118 -13.51 -16.21 -20.77
C GLY A 118 -12.29 -16.26 -19.85
N ARG A 119 -11.17 -15.63 -20.25
CA ARG A 119 -9.92 -15.62 -19.47
C ARG A 119 -10.06 -14.77 -18.22
N ILE A 120 -9.60 -15.30 -17.09
CA ILE A 120 -9.48 -14.58 -15.82
C ILE A 120 -8.12 -13.85 -15.81
N ALA A 121 -8.10 -12.59 -15.41
CA ALA A 121 -6.87 -11.81 -15.36
C ALA A 121 -5.84 -12.42 -14.38
N TRP A 122 -4.58 -12.50 -14.79
CA TRP A 122 -3.47 -13.00 -13.97
C TRP A 122 -3.20 -12.16 -12.71
N ARG A 123 -3.71 -10.92 -12.67
CA ARG A 123 -3.63 -10.02 -11.53
C ARG A 123 -4.15 -10.66 -10.25
N TYR A 124 -5.28 -11.39 -10.32
CA TYR A 124 -5.91 -11.98 -9.15
C TYR A 124 -4.98 -12.94 -8.39
N PRO A 125 -4.47 -14.03 -9.00
CA PRO A 125 -3.55 -14.92 -8.30
C PRO A 125 -2.22 -14.26 -7.95
N PHE A 126 -1.76 -13.28 -8.73
CA PHE A 126 -0.53 -12.56 -8.44
C PHE A 126 -0.62 -11.79 -7.12
N ILE A 127 -1.69 -11.03 -6.90
CA ILE A 127 -1.90 -10.28 -5.65
C ILE A 127 -2.06 -11.23 -4.48
N GLU A 128 -2.81 -12.32 -4.63
CA GLU A 128 -3.01 -13.32 -3.59
C GLU A 128 -1.69 -13.97 -3.16
N ILE A 129 -0.88 -14.43 -4.12
CA ILE A 129 0.43 -15.03 -3.84
C ILE A 129 1.38 -13.99 -3.22
N THR A 130 1.43 -12.78 -3.76
CA THR A 130 2.29 -11.71 -3.23
C THR A 130 1.93 -11.38 -1.79
N THR A 131 0.64 -11.26 -1.47
CA THR A 131 0.19 -10.99 -0.10
C THR A 131 0.55 -12.15 0.83
N SER A 132 0.40 -13.40 0.37
CA SER A 132 0.79 -14.59 1.13
C SER A 132 2.30 -14.61 1.43
N LEU A 133 3.13 -14.29 0.45
CA LEU A 133 4.59 -14.20 0.63
C LEU A 133 4.97 -13.06 1.58
N LEU A 134 4.34 -11.89 1.46
CA LEU A 134 4.58 -10.76 2.35
C LEU A 134 4.19 -11.08 3.80
N PHE A 135 3.07 -11.76 4.02
CA PHE A 135 2.65 -12.18 5.36
C PHE A 135 3.60 -13.20 5.97
N THR A 136 4.07 -14.14 5.16
CA THR A 136 5.09 -15.09 5.58
C THR A 136 6.42 -14.38 5.91
N LEU A 137 6.80 -13.38 5.13
CA LEU A 137 7.96 -12.53 5.43
C LEU A 137 7.78 -11.77 6.75
N CYS A 138 6.59 -11.21 7.02
CA CYS A 138 6.29 -10.57 8.31
C CYS A 138 6.46 -11.55 9.47
N LEU A 139 6.00 -12.79 9.33
CA LEU A 139 6.18 -13.82 10.36
C LEU A 139 7.66 -14.11 10.61
N PHE A 140 8.47 -14.27 9.56
CA PHE A 140 9.90 -14.52 9.72
C PHE A 140 10.65 -13.35 10.34
N GLN A 141 10.23 -12.12 10.08
CA GLN A 141 10.88 -10.93 10.60
C GLN A 141 10.49 -10.63 12.05
N PHE A 142 9.20 -10.77 12.39
CA PHE A 142 8.64 -10.32 13.68
C PHE A 142 8.20 -11.49 14.58
N GLY A 143 8.29 -12.73 14.11
CA GLY A 143 7.81 -13.90 14.84
C GLY A 143 6.29 -13.93 15.02
N TRP A 144 5.81 -14.80 15.90
CA TRP A 144 4.39 -14.92 16.24
C TRP A 144 3.98 -13.83 17.26
N THR A 145 3.87 -12.58 16.80
CA THR A 145 3.61 -11.42 17.64
C THR A 145 2.53 -10.52 17.06
N LEU A 146 1.99 -9.61 17.86
CA LEU A 146 1.08 -8.58 17.38
C LEU A 146 1.77 -7.62 16.39
N GLN A 147 3.08 -7.44 16.52
CA GLN A 147 3.90 -6.68 15.57
C GLN A 147 3.86 -7.28 14.17
N ALA A 148 3.91 -8.62 14.05
CA ALA A 148 3.77 -9.30 12.77
C ALA A 148 2.41 -9.01 12.11
N LEU A 149 1.32 -9.00 12.89
CA LEU A 149 -0.02 -8.67 12.37
C LEU A 149 -0.12 -7.21 11.91
N MET A 150 0.49 -6.28 12.65
CA MET A 150 0.59 -4.89 12.22
C MET A 150 1.40 -4.75 10.91
N ALA A 151 2.52 -5.45 10.80
CA ALA A 151 3.31 -5.49 9.57
C ALA A 151 2.53 -6.12 8.40
N CYS A 152 1.70 -7.14 8.64
CA CYS A 152 0.78 -7.70 7.66
C CYS A 152 -0.24 -6.66 7.17
N PHE A 153 -0.84 -5.89 8.08
CA PHE A 153 -1.73 -4.79 7.71
C PHE A 153 -1.02 -3.74 6.87
N PHE A 154 0.18 -3.32 7.31
CA PHE A 154 1.03 -2.35 6.59
C PHE A 154 1.30 -2.80 5.15
N THR A 155 1.79 -4.03 4.98
CA THR A 155 2.14 -4.56 3.65
C THR A 155 0.94 -4.75 2.75
N ALA A 156 -0.20 -5.21 3.28
CA ALA A 156 -1.44 -5.35 2.53
C ALA A 156 -2.00 -3.99 2.08
N ALA A 157 -1.97 -2.98 2.96
CA ALA A 157 -2.39 -1.62 2.64
C ALA A 157 -1.50 -0.99 1.56
N LEU A 158 -0.17 -1.13 1.67
CA LEU A 158 0.76 -0.64 0.66
C LEU A 158 0.56 -1.32 -0.70
N LEU A 159 0.36 -2.63 -0.72
CA LEU A 159 0.09 -3.37 -1.95
C LEU A 159 -1.21 -2.89 -2.61
N ALA A 160 -2.27 -2.69 -1.82
CA ALA A 160 -3.53 -2.16 -2.32
C ALA A 160 -3.36 -0.74 -2.90
N LEU A 161 -2.73 0.19 -2.16
CA LEU A 161 -2.50 1.56 -2.59
C LEU A 161 -1.63 1.64 -3.84
N ALA A 162 -0.52 0.88 -3.88
CA ALA A 162 0.37 0.84 -5.03
C ALA A 162 -0.35 0.35 -6.30
N TRP A 163 -1.21 -0.65 -6.16
CA TRP A 163 -1.94 -1.18 -7.31
C TRP A 163 -3.07 -0.27 -7.76
N ILE A 164 -3.84 0.31 -6.82
CA ILE A 164 -4.90 1.28 -7.14
C ILE A 164 -4.30 2.49 -7.86
N ASP A 165 -3.21 3.06 -7.33
CA ASP A 165 -2.57 4.22 -7.94
C ASP A 165 -2.01 3.91 -9.33
N ALA A 166 -1.41 2.74 -9.52
CA ALA A 166 -0.89 2.31 -10.82
C ALA A 166 -1.98 2.15 -11.89
N GLU A 167 -3.22 1.78 -11.52
CA GLU A 167 -4.33 1.60 -12.45
C GLU A 167 -5.20 2.85 -12.63
N THR A 168 -5.38 3.65 -11.57
CA THR A 168 -6.40 4.71 -11.54
C THR A 168 -5.88 6.10 -11.21
N PHE A 169 -4.61 6.23 -10.83
CA PHE A 169 -4.01 7.48 -10.30
C PHE A 169 -4.75 8.04 -9.07
N LEU A 170 -5.42 7.15 -8.32
CA LEU A 170 -6.16 7.50 -7.11
C LEU A 170 -5.50 6.83 -5.90
N LEU A 171 -5.38 7.57 -4.81
CA LEU A 171 -4.96 7.06 -3.51
C LEU A 171 -6.12 7.24 -2.52
N PRO A 172 -6.92 6.20 -2.25
CA PRO A 172 -8.11 6.29 -1.41
C PRO A 172 -7.78 6.73 0.02
N ASP A 173 -8.43 7.79 0.48
CA ASP A 173 -8.24 8.35 1.82
C ASP A 173 -8.55 7.33 2.92
N VAL A 174 -9.50 6.45 2.69
CA VAL A 174 -9.89 5.40 3.66
C VAL A 174 -8.70 4.50 4.00
N ILE A 175 -7.87 4.13 3.02
CA ILE A 175 -6.71 3.27 3.24
C ILE A 175 -5.53 4.10 3.78
N THR A 176 -5.25 5.27 3.21
CA THR A 176 -4.12 6.11 3.65
C THR A 176 -4.30 6.61 5.07
N GLN A 177 -5.51 7.01 5.47
CA GLN A 177 -5.79 7.42 6.84
C GLN A 177 -5.79 6.25 7.82
N ALA A 178 -6.36 5.10 7.43
CA ALA A 178 -6.26 3.89 8.26
C ALA A 178 -4.79 3.50 8.49
N LEU A 179 -3.95 3.57 7.45
CA LEU A 179 -2.53 3.32 7.55
C LEU A 179 -1.83 4.29 8.51
N LEU A 180 -2.13 5.59 8.41
CA LEU A 180 -1.59 6.62 9.29
C LEU A 180 -1.96 6.36 10.76
N TRP A 181 -3.25 6.16 11.03
CA TRP A 181 -3.73 6.00 12.41
C TRP A 181 -3.25 4.70 13.05
N VAL A 182 -3.23 3.59 12.31
CA VAL A 182 -2.69 2.32 12.81
C VAL A 182 -1.20 2.45 13.13
N GLY A 183 -0.42 3.16 12.32
CA GLY A 183 0.99 3.45 12.61
C GLY A 183 1.19 4.25 13.89
N LEU A 184 0.44 5.34 14.07
CA LEU A 184 0.50 6.18 15.26
C LEU A 184 0.04 5.44 16.53
N ILE A 185 -1.07 4.70 16.47
CA ILE A 185 -1.57 3.89 17.59
C ILE A 185 -0.57 2.80 17.95
N GLY A 186 -0.01 2.12 16.95
CA GLY A 186 1.01 1.09 17.16
C GLY A 186 2.25 1.65 17.85
N SER A 187 2.68 2.85 17.47
CA SER A 187 3.79 3.54 18.14
C SER A 187 3.43 3.95 19.58
N ALA A 188 2.22 4.47 19.81
CA ALA A 188 1.74 4.82 21.14
C ALA A 188 1.65 3.59 22.08
N MET A 189 1.29 2.43 21.53
CA MET A 189 1.23 1.16 22.26
C MET A 189 2.57 0.42 22.34
N SER A 190 3.66 1.02 21.85
CA SER A 190 5.00 0.40 21.77
C SER A 190 5.01 -0.92 20.97
N LEU A 191 4.09 -1.07 20.03
CA LEU A 191 4.01 -2.18 19.08
C LEU A 191 4.89 -1.98 17.85
N THR A 192 5.38 -0.76 17.64
CA THR A 192 6.40 -0.45 16.65
C THR A 192 7.69 -0.02 17.36
N PRO A 193 8.87 -0.16 16.76
CA PRO A 193 10.13 0.22 17.40
C PRO A 193 10.34 1.72 17.46
N ILE A 194 9.48 2.47 16.77
CA ILE A 194 9.62 3.91 16.61
C ILE A 194 8.85 4.60 17.72
N PRO A 195 9.51 5.46 18.53
CA PRO A 195 8.83 6.23 19.56
C PRO A 195 7.74 7.13 18.97
N LEU A 196 6.65 7.34 19.70
CA LEU A 196 5.50 8.13 19.25
C LEU A 196 5.90 9.52 18.74
N ILE A 197 6.88 10.17 19.37
CA ILE A 197 7.34 11.49 18.93
C ILE A 197 7.99 11.45 17.53
N GLN A 198 8.71 10.38 17.22
CA GLN A 198 9.31 10.19 15.89
C GLN A 198 8.26 9.80 14.85
N ALA A 199 7.27 8.99 15.21
CA ALA A 199 6.15 8.65 14.35
C ALA A 199 5.31 9.89 14.02
N LEU A 200 5.01 10.72 15.02
CA LEU A 200 4.26 11.97 14.87
C LEU A 200 5.04 12.99 14.03
N SER A 201 6.31 13.22 14.35
CA SER A 201 7.17 14.11 13.56
C SER A 201 7.37 13.60 12.14
N GLY A 202 7.49 12.27 11.94
CA GLY A 202 7.54 11.62 10.64
C GLY A 202 6.29 11.89 9.80
N ALA A 203 5.11 11.74 10.42
CA ALA A 203 3.85 12.01 9.74
C ALA A 203 3.70 13.50 9.34
N VAL A 204 3.95 14.42 10.28
CA VAL A 204 3.84 15.87 10.03
C VAL A 204 4.84 16.33 8.98
N LEU A 205 6.10 15.95 9.10
CA LEU A 205 7.15 16.33 8.16
C LEU A 205 6.94 15.67 6.80
N GLY A 206 6.52 14.39 6.76
CA GLY A 206 6.21 13.68 5.52
C GLY A 206 5.13 14.42 4.72
N TYR A 207 4.05 14.84 5.35
CA TYR A 207 3.03 15.67 4.70
C TYR A 207 3.59 17.02 4.26
N SER A 208 4.27 17.73 5.17
CA SER A 208 4.71 19.10 4.96
C SER A 208 5.76 19.23 3.85
N ILE A 209 6.68 18.28 3.72
CA ILE A 209 7.72 18.29 2.68
C ILE A 209 7.08 18.24 1.29
N LEU A 210 6.21 17.26 1.02
CA LEU A 210 5.57 17.15 -0.29
C LEU A 210 4.58 18.30 -0.52
N TRP A 211 3.89 18.76 0.52
CA TRP A 211 3.04 19.94 0.43
C TRP A 211 3.84 21.18 0.01
N ALA A 212 4.98 21.43 0.63
CA ALA A 212 5.84 22.55 0.28
C ALA A 212 6.36 22.46 -1.16
N VAL A 213 6.79 21.26 -1.58
CA VAL A 213 7.24 21.01 -2.97
C VAL A 213 6.11 21.28 -3.96
N SER A 214 4.91 20.74 -3.69
CA SER A 214 3.73 20.94 -4.53
C SER A 214 3.34 22.43 -4.61
N TRP A 215 3.36 23.13 -3.48
CA TRP A 215 3.06 24.57 -3.42
C TRP A 215 4.07 25.41 -4.19
N ILE A 216 5.38 25.15 -4.04
CA ILE A 216 6.44 25.83 -4.79
C ILE A 216 6.25 25.59 -6.29
N PHE A 217 5.97 24.35 -6.69
CA PHE A 217 5.77 24.01 -8.09
C PHE A 217 4.53 24.69 -8.68
N ALA A 218 3.43 24.72 -7.94
CA ALA A 218 2.18 25.37 -8.36
C ALA A 218 2.36 26.88 -8.54
N THR A 219 3.12 27.55 -7.64
CA THR A 219 3.42 28.99 -7.75
C THR A 219 4.34 29.31 -8.94
N TRP A 220 5.27 28.41 -9.29
CA TRP A 220 6.20 28.66 -10.41
C TRP A 220 5.61 28.28 -11.78
N ARG A 221 4.83 27.21 -11.85
CA ARG A 221 4.34 26.68 -13.12
C ARG A 221 2.85 26.97 -13.38
N GLY A 222 2.10 27.44 -12.37
CA GLY A 222 0.66 27.67 -12.48
C GLY A 222 -0.17 26.40 -12.69
N LYS A 223 0.40 25.23 -12.42
CA LYS A 223 -0.26 23.91 -12.54
C LYS A 223 0.00 23.09 -11.28
N GLU A 224 -0.98 22.30 -10.87
CA GLU A 224 -0.80 21.34 -9.80
C GLU A 224 0.24 20.32 -10.21
N GLY A 225 1.29 20.18 -9.41
CA GLY A 225 2.46 19.34 -9.74
C GLY A 225 2.36 17.91 -9.21
N MET A 226 1.53 17.66 -8.18
CA MET A 226 1.47 16.36 -7.49
C MET A 226 0.08 16.15 -6.90
N GLY A 227 -0.39 14.90 -6.90
CA GLY A 227 -1.66 14.51 -6.30
C GLY A 227 -1.65 14.65 -4.77
N GLN A 228 -2.75 15.11 -4.20
CA GLN A 228 -2.90 15.20 -2.74
C GLN A 228 -2.79 13.84 -2.04
N GLY A 229 -3.05 12.76 -2.76
CA GLY A 229 -2.91 11.39 -2.27
C GLY A 229 -1.49 11.01 -1.86
N ASP A 230 -0.48 11.45 -2.65
CA ASP A 230 0.94 11.18 -2.37
C ASP A 230 1.39 11.85 -1.05
N LEU A 231 0.87 13.05 -0.76
CA LEU A 231 1.15 13.76 0.49
C LEU A 231 0.66 12.96 1.70
N LYS A 232 -0.57 12.44 1.60
CA LYS A 232 -1.20 11.63 2.66
C LYS A 232 -0.49 10.28 2.81
N LEU A 233 -0.09 9.66 1.70
CA LEU A 233 0.66 8.42 1.72
C LEU A 233 2.03 8.60 2.39
N LEU A 234 2.78 9.66 2.06
CA LEU A 234 4.06 9.92 2.70
C LEU A 234 3.91 10.24 4.19
N ALA A 235 2.85 10.95 4.58
CA ALA A 235 2.53 11.15 6.00
C ALA A 235 2.28 9.82 6.71
N ALA A 236 1.49 8.93 6.10
CA ALA A 236 1.23 7.61 6.64
C ALA A 236 2.52 6.77 6.76
N LEU A 237 3.35 6.76 5.73
CA LEU A 237 4.66 6.09 5.77
C LEU A 237 5.56 6.66 6.87
N GLY A 238 5.59 7.99 7.03
CA GLY A 238 6.36 8.66 8.10
C GLY A 238 5.96 8.22 9.50
N ALA A 239 4.66 7.90 9.72
CA ALA A 239 4.19 7.35 11.00
C ALA A 239 4.74 5.93 11.28
N TRP A 240 5.07 5.15 10.25
CA TRP A 240 5.58 3.78 10.38
C TRP A 240 7.11 3.70 10.42
N VAL A 241 7.79 4.56 9.66
CA VAL A 241 9.26 4.48 9.52
C VAL A 241 10.00 5.57 10.31
N GLY A 242 9.27 6.57 10.82
CA GLY A 242 9.82 7.69 11.57
C GLY A 242 10.49 8.75 10.70
N VAL A 243 10.83 9.87 11.33
CA VAL A 243 11.37 11.07 10.65
C VAL A 243 12.71 10.84 9.96
N TRP A 244 13.59 10.03 10.55
CA TRP A 244 14.93 9.79 10.02
C TRP A 244 14.96 8.93 8.75
N SER A 245 13.92 8.18 8.51
CA SER A 245 13.74 7.36 7.31
C SER A 245 13.09 8.10 6.15
N LEU A 246 12.53 9.30 6.36
CA LEU A 246 11.84 10.05 5.31
C LEU A 246 12.76 10.44 4.15
N LEU A 247 13.99 10.89 4.45
CA LEU A 247 14.92 11.30 3.40
C LEU A 247 15.37 10.12 2.52
N PRO A 248 15.88 8.99 3.06
CA PRO A 248 16.19 7.84 2.22
C PRO A 248 14.95 7.28 1.48
N LEU A 249 13.77 7.30 2.11
CA LEU A 249 12.51 6.90 1.47
C LEU A 249 12.21 7.74 0.23
N LEU A 250 12.23 9.07 0.36
CA LEU A 250 12.01 9.99 -0.75
C LEU A 250 13.05 9.86 -1.86
N LEU A 251 14.32 9.70 -1.49
CA LEU A 251 15.39 9.49 -2.47
C LEU A 251 15.18 8.19 -3.26
N MET A 252 14.87 7.09 -2.58
CA MET A 252 14.58 5.80 -3.23
C MET A 252 13.35 5.90 -4.13
N ALA A 253 12.28 6.53 -3.68
CA ALA A 253 11.07 6.73 -4.46
C ALA A 253 11.33 7.59 -5.70
N SER A 254 12.07 8.68 -5.54
CA SER A 254 12.40 9.60 -6.64
C SER A 254 13.32 8.95 -7.68
N VAL A 255 14.34 8.23 -7.23
CA VAL A 255 15.28 7.53 -8.13
C VAL A 255 14.57 6.42 -8.90
N SER A 256 13.78 5.59 -8.21
CA SER A 256 13.03 4.51 -8.87
C SER A 256 11.96 5.04 -9.81
N GLY A 257 11.25 6.10 -9.45
CA GLY A 257 10.29 6.79 -10.31
C GLY A 257 10.96 7.42 -11.54
N LEU A 258 12.14 8.07 -11.37
CA LEU A 258 12.90 8.63 -12.47
C LEU A 258 13.36 7.55 -13.45
N ILE A 259 13.94 6.46 -12.97
CA ILE A 259 14.37 5.32 -13.80
C ILE A 259 13.18 4.80 -14.61
N PHE A 260 12.04 4.58 -13.96
CA PHE A 260 10.83 4.11 -14.64
C PHE A 260 10.34 5.12 -15.69
N GLY A 261 10.28 6.41 -15.36
CA GLY A 261 9.86 7.46 -16.29
C GLY A 261 10.77 7.56 -17.51
N VAL A 262 12.11 7.44 -17.34
CA VAL A 262 13.06 7.42 -18.44
C VAL A 262 12.83 6.19 -19.33
N ILE A 263 12.64 5.00 -18.76
CA ILE A 263 12.36 3.78 -19.52
C ILE A 263 11.05 3.91 -20.32
N GLN A 264 9.99 4.43 -19.71
CA GLN A 264 8.71 4.68 -20.38
C GLN A 264 8.86 5.65 -21.56
N LYS A 265 9.62 6.73 -21.35
CA LYS A 265 9.92 7.71 -22.40
C LYS A 265 10.70 7.10 -23.55
N MET A 266 11.72 6.27 -23.25
CA MET A 266 12.50 5.56 -24.27
C MET A 266 11.66 4.56 -25.08
N ARG A 267 10.63 3.97 -24.47
CA ARG A 267 9.68 3.06 -25.12
C ARG A 267 8.57 3.77 -25.90
N GLY A 268 8.52 5.11 -25.86
CA GLY A 268 7.46 5.90 -26.49
C GLY A 268 6.08 5.68 -25.88
N GLN A 269 6.01 5.17 -24.66
CA GLN A 269 4.76 4.84 -23.95
C GLN A 269 4.31 5.94 -22.99
N LEU A 270 5.09 7.02 -22.86
CA LEU A 270 4.64 8.18 -22.11
C LEU A 270 3.53 8.87 -22.91
N GLY A 271 2.31 8.91 -22.38
CA GLY A 271 1.22 9.69 -22.96
C GLY A 271 1.59 11.17 -23.07
N ASP A 272 0.90 11.91 -23.94
CA ASP A 272 1.18 13.33 -24.22
C ASP A 272 1.22 14.23 -22.97
N ASN A 273 0.62 13.81 -21.87
CA ASN A 273 0.58 14.55 -20.60
C ASN A 273 1.73 14.21 -19.64
N GLY A 274 2.54 13.19 -19.92
CA GLY A 274 3.72 12.83 -19.11
C GLY A 274 3.44 12.41 -17.65
N HIS A 275 2.18 12.14 -17.30
CA HIS A 275 1.81 11.71 -15.94
C HIS A 275 2.09 10.23 -15.73
N PHE A 276 2.67 9.89 -14.59
CA PHE A 276 2.81 8.52 -14.12
C PHE A 276 2.48 8.44 -12.63
N ALA A 277 2.00 7.29 -12.19
CA ALA A 277 1.67 7.05 -10.79
C ALA A 277 2.93 7.05 -9.93
N PHE A 278 3.01 7.91 -8.92
CA PHE A 278 4.16 8.00 -8.01
C PHE A 278 3.98 7.14 -6.75
N GLY A 279 2.74 6.86 -6.35
CA GLY A 279 2.39 6.04 -5.20
C GLY A 279 3.05 4.67 -5.13
N PRO A 280 3.17 3.89 -6.23
CA PRO A 280 3.87 2.60 -6.22
C PRO A 280 5.34 2.70 -5.79
N PHE A 281 6.03 3.77 -6.17
CA PHE A 281 7.44 4.00 -5.80
C PHE A 281 7.57 4.43 -4.33
N LEU A 282 6.64 5.25 -3.84
CA LEU A 282 6.53 5.58 -2.42
C LEU A 282 6.25 4.34 -1.58
N ALA A 283 5.29 3.51 -2.00
CA ALA A 283 4.94 2.28 -1.30
C ALA A 283 6.11 1.29 -1.25
N LEU A 284 6.81 1.08 -2.37
CA LEU A 284 7.98 0.21 -2.44
C LEU A 284 9.12 0.71 -1.54
N SER A 285 9.40 2.01 -1.58
CA SER A 285 10.44 2.64 -0.76
C SER A 285 10.08 2.60 0.72
N GLY A 286 8.81 2.84 1.07
CA GLY A 286 8.29 2.70 2.43
C GLY A 286 8.41 1.28 2.95
N PHE A 287 8.07 0.30 2.13
CA PHE A 287 8.28 -1.12 2.43
C PHE A 287 9.76 -1.43 2.68
N ALA A 288 10.65 -0.98 1.81
CA ALA A 288 12.09 -1.19 1.96
C ALA A 288 12.63 -0.55 3.25
N CYS A 289 12.26 0.70 3.54
CA CYS A 289 12.68 1.35 4.78
C CYS A 289 12.17 0.63 6.02
N PHE A 290 10.93 0.15 5.99
CA PHE A 290 10.33 -0.58 7.12
C PHE A 290 11.02 -1.92 7.38
N PHE A 291 11.25 -2.74 6.35
CA PHE A 291 11.82 -4.09 6.51
C PHE A 291 13.34 -4.09 6.66
N LEU A 292 14.05 -3.19 5.99
CA LEU A 292 15.51 -3.13 6.03
C LEU A 292 16.05 -2.21 7.14
N GLY A 293 15.15 -1.51 7.86
CA GLY A 293 15.54 -0.58 8.91
C GLY A 293 16.39 0.57 8.38
N ILE A 294 16.17 0.98 7.11
CA ILE A 294 16.94 2.06 6.48
C ILE A 294 16.55 3.38 7.13
N SER A 295 17.40 3.86 8.01
CA SER A 295 17.30 5.20 8.60
C SER A 295 18.65 5.87 8.51
N MET A 296 18.65 7.20 8.33
CA MET A 296 19.86 7.98 8.58
C MET A 296 20.03 8.06 10.10
N GLY A 297 20.47 6.92 10.69
CA GLY A 297 20.67 6.84 12.12
C GLY A 297 21.80 7.76 12.55
N VAL A 298 21.50 8.60 13.53
CA VAL A 298 22.47 9.21 14.42
C VAL A 298 22.68 8.29 15.60
#